data_25cba322a475c240123447eb11ddaa5d
#
_entry.id   25cba322a475c240123447eb11ddaa5d
#
_cell.length_a   1.000
_cell.length_b   1.000
_cell.length_c   1.000
_cell.angle_alpha   90.00
_cell.angle_beta   90.00
_cell.angle_gamma   90.00
#
_symmetry.space_group_name_H-M   'P 1'
#
loop_
_entity.id
_entity.type
_entity.pdbx_description
1 polymer ?
#
loop_
_entity_poly.entity_id
_entity_poly.type
_entity_poly.pdbx_seq_one_letter_code
_entity_poly.pdbx_strand_id
1 'polypeptide(L)'
;MVVIPAGTFLLGSKRIDDDPYGIGTQFDDTELPQNRVWLDAFEMDRDEVSLGEYLAFLQQRKTPPSDELQKLIWHVITIHSVTDDTLTRWPALYVTWKEAQDLCQSAGKRLPTEAEWEKAARGTEGALFPWGNAIPDPKRAMFGQYHVHEIPILAPVESLDEGRSPYGLHHMAGNVAEWVQDWFGFDYYAYMTEKNPPGPTSGRYRSVRGGSWKSKIIMLRTATRSGSPPAQRSATIGFRCAKSVSVPAPEPK
;
A
#
# COMPACT_ATOMS: atom_id res chain seq x y z
N MET A 1 -0.69 -0.09 15.45
CA MET A 1 -0.11 0.99 14.62
C MET A 1 1.34 1.22 14.99
N VAL A 2 2.14 1.76 14.09
CA VAL A 2 3.56 2.11 14.28
C VAL A 2 3.71 3.61 14.06
N VAL A 3 4.47 4.28 14.92
CA VAL A 3 4.78 5.71 14.78
C VAL A 3 5.88 5.89 13.75
N ILE A 4 5.60 6.69 12.72
CA ILE A 4 6.59 7.15 11.73
C ILE A 4 7.01 8.57 12.15
N PRO A 5 8.27 8.79 12.52
CA PRO A 5 8.71 10.07 13.05
C PRO A 5 8.65 11.18 12.01
N ALA A 6 8.43 12.42 12.47
CA ALA A 6 8.55 13.59 11.61
C ALA A 6 9.98 13.68 11.05
N GLY A 7 10.09 14.24 9.85
CA GLY A 7 11.39 14.47 9.23
C GLY A 7 11.38 14.33 7.72
N THR A 8 12.49 14.69 7.13
CA THR A 8 12.72 14.59 5.68
C THR A 8 13.00 13.17 5.22
N PHE A 9 12.57 12.86 4.01
CA PHE A 9 12.93 11.65 3.28
C PHE A 9 13.06 11.91 1.78
N LEU A 10 13.53 10.94 1.04
CA LEU A 10 13.62 10.99 -0.42
C LEU A 10 12.37 10.35 -1.02
N LEU A 11 11.52 11.15 -1.67
CA LEU A 11 10.31 10.71 -2.38
C LEU A 11 10.62 10.57 -3.88
N GLY A 12 10.14 9.51 -4.50
CA GLY A 12 10.34 9.26 -5.92
C GLY A 12 11.71 8.67 -6.26
N SER A 13 12.05 8.71 -7.53
CA SER A 13 13.27 8.09 -8.09
C SER A 13 14.16 9.11 -8.79
N LYS A 14 15.45 8.79 -8.87
CA LYS A 14 16.39 9.43 -9.81
C LYS A 14 16.39 8.62 -11.11
N ARG A 15 16.58 9.28 -12.24
CA ARG A 15 16.96 8.57 -13.45
C ARG A 15 18.30 7.86 -13.20
N ILE A 16 18.30 6.55 -13.44
CA ILE A 16 19.52 5.73 -13.36
C ILE A 16 19.74 5.24 -14.78
N ASP A 17 20.92 5.57 -15.35
CA ASP A 17 21.27 5.15 -16.71
C ASP A 17 21.67 3.66 -16.76
N ASP A 18 22.06 3.09 -15.60
CA ASP A 18 22.42 1.70 -15.43
C ASP A 18 21.35 0.92 -14.65
N ASP A 19 21.14 -0.35 -15.00
CA ASP A 19 20.34 -1.31 -14.24
C ASP A 19 21.24 -2.21 -13.37
N PRO A 20 21.68 -1.73 -12.19
CA PRO A 20 22.62 -2.47 -11.36
C PRO A 20 22.06 -3.79 -10.83
N TYR A 21 20.74 -4.00 -10.95
CA TYR A 21 20.04 -5.18 -10.41
C TYR A 21 19.50 -6.09 -11.50
N GLY A 22 19.59 -5.73 -12.79
CA GLY A 22 19.03 -6.50 -13.90
C GLY A 22 17.51 -6.68 -13.84
N ILE A 23 16.78 -5.76 -13.19
CA ILE A 23 15.34 -5.83 -12.98
C ILE A 23 14.54 -5.00 -13.98
N GLY A 24 15.21 -4.40 -14.96
CA GLY A 24 14.60 -3.48 -15.93
C GLY A 24 14.29 -2.12 -15.30
N THR A 25 15.27 -1.24 -15.28
CA THR A 25 15.17 0.08 -14.63
C THR A 25 14.56 1.15 -15.52
N GLN A 26 13.64 0.83 -16.40
CA GLN A 26 12.77 1.88 -16.90
C GLN A 26 11.88 2.36 -15.76
N PHE A 27 12.37 3.37 -15.02
CA PHE A 27 11.52 4.10 -14.09
C PHE A 27 10.41 4.75 -14.90
N ASP A 28 9.19 4.55 -14.47
CA ASP A 28 8.07 5.31 -15.00
C ASP A 28 8.33 6.80 -14.69
N ASP A 29 8.17 7.68 -15.68
CA ASP A 29 8.33 9.13 -15.50
C ASP A 29 7.43 9.68 -14.37
N THR A 30 6.41 8.92 -13.96
CA THR A 30 5.53 9.27 -12.82
C THR A 30 6.25 9.33 -11.48
N GLU A 31 7.41 8.68 -11.35
CA GLU A 31 8.24 8.67 -10.13
C GLU A 31 9.24 9.84 -10.10
N LEU A 32 9.32 10.63 -11.17
CA LEU A 32 10.31 11.68 -11.34
C LEU A 32 9.72 13.09 -11.16
N PRO A 33 10.55 14.04 -10.71
CA PRO A 33 11.91 13.89 -10.18
C PRO A 33 11.89 13.33 -8.75
N GLN A 34 13.04 12.84 -8.26
CA GLN A 34 13.20 12.55 -6.83
C GLN A 34 13.25 13.87 -6.05
N ASN A 35 12.45 13.95 -5.01
CA ASN A 35 12.31 15.14 -4.17
C ASN A 35 12.70 14.85 -2.71
N ARG A 36 13.20 15.86 -2.02
CA ARG A 36 13.36 15.83 -0.56
C ARG A 36 12.13 16.43 0.08
N VAL A 37 11.34 15.60 0.77
CA VAL A 37 10.04 15.96 1.33
C VAL A 37 10.07 15.86 2.84
N TRP A 38 9.49 16.84 3.52
CA TRP A 38 9.21 16.79 4.96
C TRP A 38 7.81 16.26 5.22
N LEU A 39 7.69 15.30 6.13
CA LEU A 39 6.41 14.89 6.70
C LEU A 39 6.41 15.09 8.22
N ASP A 40 5.29 15.58 8.74
CA ASP A 40 5.02 15.56 10.17
C ASP A 40 4.89 14.11 10.65
N ALA A 41 4.98 13.86 11.96
CA ALA A 41 4.82 12.51 12.51
C ALA A 41 3.38 11.99 12.28
N PHE A 42 3.27 10.71 11.97
CA PHE A 42 1.99 10.02 11.82
C PHE A 42 2.10 8.58 12.31
N GLU A 43 0.97 7.96 12.55
CA GLU A 43 0.89 6.53 12.82
C GLU A 43 0.36 5.81 11.58
N MET A 44 0.84 4.60 11.33
CA MET A 44 0.37 3.72 10.26
C MET A 44 0.13 2.32 10.79
N ASP A 45 -0.90 1.64 10.30
CA ASP A 45 -1.10 0.22 10.63
C ASP A 45 0.10 -0.59 10.17
N ARG A 46 0.60 -1.45 11.06
CA ARG A 46 1.76 -2.30 10.77
C ARG A 46 1.47 -3.25 9.61
N ASP A 47 0.25 -3.76 9.57
CA ASP A 47 -0.21 -4.76 8.63
C ASP A 47 -1.26 -4.14 7.68
N GLU A 48 -1.51 -4.79 6.54
CA GLU A 48 -2.67 -4.50 5.69
C GLU A 48 -3.95 -4.77 6.49
N VAL A 49 -5.05 -4.08 6.19
CA VAL A 49 -6.36 -4.43 6.75
C VAL A 49 -6.71 -5.84 6.30
N SER A 50 -7.02 -6.70 7.25
CA SER A 50 -7.35 -8.09 6.97
C SER A 50 -8.76 -8.25 6.38
N LEU A 51 -8.98 -9.36 5.69
CA LEU A 51 -10.31 -9.70 5.18
C LEU A 51 -11.31 -9.88 6.32
N GLY A 52 -10.88 -10.43 7.47
CA GLY A 52 -11.72 -10.54 8.66
C GLY A 52 -12.21 -9.19 9.18
N GLU A 53 -11.32 -8.19 9.27
CA GLU A 53 -11.67 -6.83 9.66
C GLU A 53 -12.64 -6.17 8.67
N TYR A 54 -12.40 -6.36 7.37
CA TYR A 54 -13.28 -5.82 6.33
C TYR A 54 -14.67 -6.46 6.35
N LEU A 55 -14.77 -7.77 6.51
CA LEU A 55 -16.05 -8.46 6.62
C LEU A 55 -16.83 -8.03 7.89
N ALA A 56 -16.14 -7.86 9.02
CA ALA A 56 -16.75 -7.34 10.25
C ALA A 56 -17.29 -5.91 10.06
N PHE A 57 -16.56 -5.05 9.36
CA PHE A 57 -17.01 -3.69 9.00
C PHE A 57 -18.27 -3.72 8.13
N LEU A 58 -18.30 -4.57 7.09
CA LEU A 58 -19.48 -4.73 6.24
C LEU A 58 -20.70 -5.21 7.03
N GLN A 59 -20.49 -6.18 7.93
CA GLN A 59 -21.54 -6.71 8.81
C GLN A 59 -22.13 -5.61 9.72
N GLN A 60 -21.30 -4.79 10.35
CA GLN A 60 -21.75 -3.67 11.18
C GLN A 60 -22.61 -2.66 10.38
N ARG A 61 -22.28 -2.43 9.12
CA ARG A 61 -23.03 -1.57 8.21
C ARG A 61 -24.24 -2.24 7.56
N LYS A 62 -24.47 -3.52 7.82
CA LYS A 62 -25.50 -4.33 7.17
C LYS A 62 -25.39 -4.32 5.64
N THR A 63 -24.16 -4.24 5.13
CA THR A 63 -23.85 -4.23 3.70
C THR A 63 -23.28 -5.59 3.32
N PRO A 64 -23.82 -6.29 2.32
CA PRO A 64 -23.25 -7.55 1.87
C PRO A 64 -21.88 -7.31 1.21
N PRO A 65 -20.96 -8.29 1.25
CA PRO A 65 -19.77 -8.24 0.41
C PRO A 65 -20.12 -8.15 -1.08
N SER A 66 -19.22 -7.60 -1.90
CA SER A 66 -19.45 -7.57 -3.35
C SER A 66 -19.56 -8.97 -3.95
N ASP A 67 -20.20 -9.08 -5.11
CA ASP A 67 -20.39 -10.37 -5.78
C ASP A 67 -19.06 -11.07 -6.08
N GLU A 68 -18.04 -10.31 -6.45
CA GLU A 68 -16.70 -10.84 -6.71
C GLU A 68 -16.08 -11.42 -5.44
N LEU A 69 -16.21 -10.73 -4.31
CA LEU A 69 -15.70 -11.21 -3.03
C LEU A 69 -16.48 -12.45 -2.54
N GLN A 70 -17.80 -12.45 -2.67
CA GLN A 70 -18.62 -13.63 -2.33
C GLN A 70 -18.23 -14.86 -3.15
N LYS A 71 -18.04 -14.68 -4.47
CA LYS A 71 -17.58 -15.75 -5.37
C LYS A 71 -16.20 -16.27 -4.98
N LEU A 72 -15.26 -15.37 -4.66
CA LEU A 72 -13.94 -15.77 -4.19
C LEU A 72 -14.03 -16.59 -2.91
N ILE A 73 -14.73 -16.10 -1.89
CA ILE A 73 -14.89 -16.78 -0.59
C ILE A 73 -15.46 -18.17 -0.80
N TRP A 74 -16.56 -18.27 -1.55
CA TRP A 74 -17.17 -19.56 -1.86
C TRP A 74 -16.18 -20.51 -2.54
N HIS A 75 -15.46 -20.01 -3.54
CA HIS A 75 -14.54 -20.83 -4.34
C HIS A 75 -13.38 -21.36 -3.49
N VAL A 76 -12.71 -20.50 -2.69
CA VAL A 76 -11.55 -20.90 -1.90
C VAL A 76 -11.92 -21.85 -0.76
N ILE A 77 -13.08 -21.68 -0.14
CA ILE A 77 -13.56 -22.58 0.91
C ILE A 77 -13.99 -23.94 0.29
N THR A 78 -14.80 -23.91 -0.77
CA THR A 78 -15.45 -25.13 -1.32
C THR A 78 -14.48 -25.96 -2.15
N ILE A 79 -13.64 -25.31 -2.97
CA ILE A 79 -12.78 -26.02 -3.93
C ILE A 79 -11.38 -26.26 -3.36
N HIS A 80 -10.84 -25.31 -2.58
CA HIS A 80 -9.46 -25.35 -2.10
C HIS A 80 -9.35 -25.64 -0.61
N SER A 81 -10.47 -25.85 0.08
CA SER A 81 -10.52 -26.18 1.51
C SER A 81 -9.77 -25.18 2.39
N VAL A 82 -9.72 -23.91 1.98
CA VAL A 82 -9.16 -22.81 2.80
C VAL A 82 -10.05 -22.65 4.02
N THR A 83 -9.45 -22.69 5.20
CA THR A 83 -10.19 -22.53 6.47
C THR A 83 -10.59 -21.07 6.69
N ASP A 84 -11.66 -20.84 7.45
CA ASP A 84 -12.09 -19.48 7.83
C ASP A 84 -10.98 -18.71 8.55
N ASP A 85 -10.20 -19.37 9.41
CA ASP A 85 -9.06 -18.77 10.11
C ASP A 85 -8.01 -18.27 9.12
N THR A 86 -7.63 -19.08 8.14
CA THR A 86 -6.69 -18.67 7.09
C THR A 86 -7.24 -17.52 6.26
N LEU A 87 -8.51 -17.62 5.85
CA LEU A 87 -9.18 -16.65 5.00
C LEU A 87 -9.26 -15.27 5.67
N THR A 88 -9.63 -15.23 6.96
CA THR A 88 -9.77 -13.98 7.72
C THR A 88 -8.45 -13.25 7.93
N ARG A 89 -7.31 -13.95 7.83
CA ARG A 89 -5.96 -13.38 7.92
C ARG A 89 -5.39 -12.90 6.57
N TRP A 90 -6.06 -13.17 5.47
CA TRP A 90 -5.69 -12.58 4.17
C TRP A 90 -5.93 -11.08 4.17
N PRO A 91 -5.25 -10.30 3.30
CA PRO A 91 -5.57 -8.89 3.12
C PRO A 91 -6.99 -8.73 2.54
N ALA A 92 -7.64 -7.63 2.87
CA ALA A 92 -8.91 -7.24 2.28
C ALA A 92 -8.78 -7.07 0.76
N LEU A 93 -9.71 -7.66 0.01
CA LEU A 93 -9.74 -7.68 -1.45
C LEU A 93 -11.07 -7.17 -1.98
N TYR A 94 -11.10 -6.80 -3.27
CA TYR A 94 -12.30 -6.30 -3.95
C TYR A 94 -12.93 -5.10 -3.23
N VAL A 95 -12.10 -4.30 -2.59
CA VAL A 95 -12.47 -3.08 -1.85
C VAL A 95 -12.34 -1.88 -2.77
N THR A 96 -13.38 -1.06 -2.88
CA THR A 96 -13.28 0.24 -3.55
C THR A 96 -12.51 1.23 -2.69
N TRP A 97 -11.96 2.29 -3.29
CA TRP A 97 -11.30 3.36 -2.55
C TRP A 97 -12.20 3.99 -1.47
N LYS A 98 -13.49 4.17 -1.80
CA LYS A 98 -14.45 4.75 -0.85
C LYS A 98 -14.71 3.84 0.35
N GLU A 99 -14.83 2.54 0.15
CA GLU A 99 -15.01 1.58 1.25
C GLU A 99 -13.76 1.51 2.14
N ALA A 100 -12.56 1.53 1.54
CA ALA A 100 -11.30 1.61 2.28
C ALA A 100 -11.22 2.87 3.15
N GLN A 101 -11.57 4.03 2.58
CA GLN A 101 -11.65 5.29 3.32
C GLN A 101 -12.67 5.22 4.46
N ASP A 102 -13.88 4.68 4.20
CA ASP A 102 -14.95 4.58 5.19
C ASP A 102 -14.58 3.67 6.35
N LEU A 103 -13.91 2.54 6.07
CA LEU A 103 -13.43 1.64 7.13
C LEU A 103 -12.40 2.37 8.00
N CYS A 104 -11.38 2.98 7.41
CA CYS A 104 -10.40 3.73 8.18
C CYS A 104 -11.07 4.82 9.04
N GLN A 105 -12.01 5.58 8.48
CA GLN A 105 -12.74 6.63 9.21
C GLN A 105 -13.58 6.07 10.37
N SER A 106 -14.22 4.93 10.20
CA SER A 106 -14.98 4.26 11.26
C SER A 106 -14.12 3.87 12.46
N ALA A 107 -12.82 3.64 12.24
CA ALA A 107 -11.82 3.35 13.26
C ALA A 107 -11.09 4.60 13.80
N GLY A 108 -11.55 5.82 13.46
CA GLY A 108 -10.87 7.07 13.83
C GLY A 108 -9.53 7.27 13.12
N LYS A 109 -9.36 6.66 11.95
CA LYS A 109 -8.17 6.68 11.11
C LYS A 109 -8.51 7.28 9.73
N ARG A 110 -7.56 7.27 8.81
CA ARG A 110 -7.71 7.65 7.40
C ARG A 110 -6.84 6.78 6.52
N LEU A 111 -7.02 6.84 5.21
CA LEU A 111 -6.00 6.32 4.32
C LEU A 111 -4.70 7.14 4.46
N PRO A 112 -3.51 6.54 4.29
CA PRO A 112 -2.26 7.29 4.24
C PRO A 112 -2.23 8.17 2.98
N THR A 113 -1.52 9.30 3.02
CA THR A 113 -1.14 9.98 1.79
C THR A 113 -0.10 9.15 1.04
N GLU A 114 0.04 9.41 -0.26
CA GLU A 114 1.04 8.71 -1.09
C GLU A 114 2.46 8.91 -0.54
N ALA A 115 2.78 10.12 -0.09
CA ALA A 115 4.08 10.43 0.51
C ALA A 115 4.29 9.73 1.87
N GLU A 116 3.26 9.65 2.71
CA GLU A 116 3.32 8.91 3.97
C GLU A 116 3.57 7.42 3.74
N TRP A 117 2.85 6.85 2.76
CA TRP A 117 3.01 5.45 2.39
C TRP A 117 4.45 5.17 1.95
N GLU A 118 5.01 6.01 1.07
CA GLU A 118 6.36 5.81 0.56
C GLU A 118 7.43 5.96 1.66
N LYS A 119 7.31 6.98 2.54
CA LYS A 119 8.21 7.10 3.69
C LYS A 119 8.16 5.87 4.59
N ALA A 120 6.95 5.39 4.89
CA ALA A 120 6.74 4.20 5.72
C ALA A 120 7.35 2.94 5.09
N ALA A 121 7.33 2.83 3.76
CA ALA A 121 7.88 1.71 3.02
C ALA A 121 9.41 1.73 2.96
N ARG A 122 10.03 2.88 2.62
CA ARG A 122 11.46 2.94 2.26
C ARG A 122 12.37 3.61 3.28
N GLY A 123 11.83 4.19 4.35
CA GLY A 123 12.61 4.98 5.29
C GLY A 123 13.04 6.35 4.70
N THR A 124 14.17 6.85 5.17
CA THR A 124 14.67 8.19 4.81
C THR A 124 15.66 8.20 3.64
N GLU A 125 16.40 7.10 3.45
CA GLU A 125 17.56 7.02 2.56
C GLU A 125 17.23 6.59 1.13
N GLY A 126 15.97 6.39 0.81
CA GLY A 126 15.55 6.07 -0.54
C GLY A 126 15.83 4.61 -0.97
N ALA A 127 15.67 3.66 -0.05
CA ALA A 127 15.81 2.24 -0.34
C ALA A 127 14.91 1.79 -1.49
N LEU A 128 15.40 0.86 -2.31
CA LEU A 128 14.70 0.37 -3.49
C LEU A 128 13.48 -0.48 -3.11
N PHE A 129 13.61 -1.31 -2.07
CA PHE A 129 12.56 -2.14 -1.50
C PHE A 129 12.43 -1.88 0.02
N PRO A 130 11.35 -2.29 0.69
CA PRO A 130 11.19 -2.05 2.12
C PRO A 130 12.34 -2.58 2.97
N TRP A 131 12.89 -3.73 2.63
CA TRP A 131 14.03 -4.38 3.32
C TRP A 131 15.41 -3.89 2.85
N GLY A 132 15.49 -2.85 2.04
CA GLY A 132 16.74 -2.31 1.47
C GLY A 132 16.86 -2.57 -0.03
N ASN A 133 18.09 -2.90 -0.50
CA ASN A 133 18.37 -3.01 -1.93
C ASN A 133 18.57 -4.48 -2.41
N ALA A 134 18.36 -5.47 -1.54
CA ALA A 134 18.43 -6.87 -1.93
C ALA A 134 17.24 -7.23 -2.84
N ILE A 135 17.52 -8.05 -3.88
CA ILE A 135 16.49 -8.51 -4.82
C ILE A 135 15.36 -9.23 -4.06
N PRO A 136 14.08 -8.97 -4.41
CA PRO A 136 12.94 -9.67 -3.83
C PRO A 136 13.02 -11.19 -3.98
N ASP A 137 12.62 -11.88 -2.93
CA ASP A 137 12.48 -13.32 -2.88
C ASP A 137 11.19 -13.71 -2.10
N PRO A 138 10.75 -15.00 -2.16
CA PRO A 138 9.52 -15.44 -1.50
C PRO A 138 9.51 -15.36 0.03
N LYS A 139 10.65 -15.15 0.69
CA LYS A 139 10.71 -14.94 2.16
C LYS A 139 10.39 -13.50 2.55
N ARG A 140 10.52 -12.57 1.60
CA ARG A 140 10.34 -11.14 1.80
C ARG A 140 9.03 -10.60 1.26
N ALA A 141 8.55 -11.16 0.12
CA ALA A 141 7.34 -10.64 -0.52
C ALA A 141 6.58 -11.75 -1.27
N MET A 142 5.26 -11.60 -1.32
CA MET A 142 4.38 -12.40 -2.17
C MET A 142 4.22 -11.67 -3.51
N PHE A 143 4.78 -12.22 -4.61
CA PHE A 143 4.76 -11.61 -5.94
C PHE A 143 4.97 -12.63 -7.06
N GLY A 144 4.95 -12.20 -8.30
CA GLY A 144 5.34 -13.00 -9.46
C GLY A 144 4.34 -14.07 -9.89
N GLN A 145 3.15 -14.11 -9.30
CA GLN A 145 2.13 -15.13 -9.56
C GLN A 145 1.21 -14.74 -10.74
N TYR A 146 1.79 -14.15 -11.79
CA TYR A 146 1.02 -13.63 -12.93
C TYR A 146 0.40 -14.71 -13.82
N HIS A 147 0.82 -15.97 -13.68
CA HIS A 147 0.25 -17.12 -14.41
C HIS A 147 -0.98 -17.71 -13.71
N VAL A 148 -1.27 -17.32 -12.47
CA VAL A 148 -2.43 -17.80 -11.71
C VAL A 148 -3.65 -16.94 -12.03
N HIS A 149 -4.70 -17.53 -12.54
CA HIS A 149 -5.86 -16.78 -13.03
C HIS A 149 -7.10 -16.87 -12.12
N GLU A 150 -7.22 -17.92 -11.33
CA GLU A 150 -8.48 -18.22 -10.65
C GLU A 150 -8.51 -17.81 -9.18
N ILE A 151 -7.39 -17.97 -8.45
CA ILE A 151 -7.33 -17.71 -7.02
C ILE A 151 -6.12 -16.87 -6.68
N PRO A 152 -6.27 -15.84 -5.83
CA PRO A 152 -5.14 -15.12 -5.29
C PRO A 152 -4.26 -16.05 -4.46
N ILE A 153 -2.94 -15.97 -4.66
CA ILE A 153 -1.96 -16.57 -3.75
C ILE A 153 -1.50 -15.46 -2.81
N LEU A 154 -2.00 -15.49 -1.60
CA LEU A 154 -1.83 -14.44 -0.60
C LEU A 154 -1.11 -14.98 0.63
N ALA A 155 -0.35 -14.11 1.25
CA ALA A 155 0.22 -14.33 2.56
C ALA A 155 -0.69 -13.71 3.63
N PRO A 156 -0.76 -14.31 4.86
CA PRO A 156 -1.38 -13.63 6.00
C PRO A 156 -0.76 -12.26 6.24
N VAL A 157 -1.58 -11.26 6.61
CA VAL A 157 -1.14 -9.87 6.74
C VAL A 157 -0.02 -9.65 7.76
N GLU A 158 0.13 -10.53 8.74
CA GLU A 158 1.17 -10.46 9.77
C GLU A 158 2.36 -11.41 9.50
N SER A 159 2.65 -11.72 8.25
CA SER A 159 3.70 -12.67 7.87
C SER A 159 4.84 -12.03 7.06
N LEU A 160 5.85 -12.84 6.69
CA LEU A 160 7.03 -12.46 5.92
C LEU A 160 7.88 -11.38 6.61
N ASP A 161 8.30 -11.67 7.84
CA ASP A 161 9.10 -10.80 8.69
C ASP A 161 10.38 -10.25 8.04
N GLU A 162 11.03 -11.02 7.15
CA GLU A 162 12.22 -10.59 6.40
C GLU A 162 11.91 -9.46 5.40
N GLY A 163 10.63 -9.26 5.06
CA GLY A 163 10.15 -8.24 4.13
C GLY A 163 9.72 -6.92 4.79
N ARG A 164 9.90 -6.78 6.10
CA ARG A 164 9.50 -5.58 6.84
C ARG A 164 10.23 -4.33 6.36
N SER A 165 9.50 -3.21 6.43
CA SER A 165 10.08 -1.89 6.21
C SER A 165 11.02 -1.49 7.35
N PRO A 166 11.82 -0.40 7.23
CA PRO A 166 12.67 0.09 8.30
C PRO A 166 11.92 0.43 9.59
N TYR A 167 10.61 0.66 9.50
CA TYR A 167 9.74 0.93 10.64
C TYR A 167 8.99 -0.32 11.14
N GLY A 168 9.25 -1.49 10.55
CA GLY A 168 8.66 -2.76 10.95
C GLY A 168 7.27 -3.03 10.37
N LEU A 169 6.85 -2.37 9.30
CA LEU A 169 5.59 -2.64 8.61
C LEU A 169 5.73 -3.85 7.68
N HIS A 170 4.71 -4.72 7.66
CA HIS A 170 4.65 -5.87 6.75
C HIS A 170 4.08 -5.48 5.38
N HIS A 171 4.43 -6.24 4.36
CA HIS A 171 3.83 -6.22 3.02
C HIS A 171 3.79 -4.84 2.33
N MET A 172 4.78 -3.96 2.64
CA MET A 172 4.95 -2.71 1.90
C MET A 172 5.46 -2.96 0.46
N ALA A 173 5.58 -4.22 0.04
CA ALA A 173 5.88 -4.68 -1.32
C ALA A 173 5.26 -6.06 -1.54
N GLY A 174 4.45 -6.21 -2.60
CA GLY A 174 3.74 -7.46 -2.90
C GLY A 174 2.48 -7.65 -2.06
N ASN A 175 1.98 -8.87 -1.96
CA ASN A 175 0.71 -9.28 -1.38
C ASN A 175 -0.47 -8.58 -2.07
N VAL A 176 -0.93 -7.43 -1.59
CA VAL A 176 -1.84 -6.56 -2.34
C VAL A 176 -1.24 -5.17 -2.52
N ALA A 177 -1.53 -4.55 -3.65
CA ALA A 177 -1.27 -3.14 -3.82
C ALA A 177 -2.27 -2.34 -2.96
N GLU A 178 -1.90 -1.15 -2.51
CA GLU A 178 -2.66 -0.45 -1.49
C GLU A 178 -3.23 0.88 -1.97
N TRP A 179 -4.53 1.08 -1.74
CA TRP A 179 -5.14 2.38 -1.90
C TRP A 179 -4.50 3.40 -0.96
N VAL A 180 -4.19 4.57 -1.49
CA VAL A 180 -3.81 5.74 -0.69
C VAL A 180 -4.82 6.88 -0.90
N GLN A 181 -4.71 7.94 -0.11
CA GLN A 181 -5.65 9.04 -0.13
C GLN A 181 -5.64 9.83 -1.44
N ASP A 182 -4.48 9.96 -2.07
CA ASP A 182 -4.20 10.90 -3.14
C ASP A 182 -4.89 10.53 -4.46
N TRP A 183 -5.26 11.55 -5.23
CA TRP A 183 -5.47 11.38 -6.65
C TRP A 183 -4.14 11.11 -7.35
N PHE A 184 -4.14 10.23 -8.34
CA PHE A 184 -2.97 9.94 -9.14
C PHE A 184 -2.75 11.07 -10.15
N GLY A 185 -1.62 11.76 -10.02
CA GLY A 185 -1.12 12.74 -10.97
C GLY A 185 0.16 12.24 -11.62
N PHE A 186 0.16 12.15 -12.96
CA PHE A 186 1.29 11.63 -13.73
C PHE A 186 2.57 12.46 -13.47
N ASP A 187 2.44 13.77 -13.45
CA ASP A 187 3.53 14.73 -13.32
C ASP A 187 3.58 15.45 -11.95
N TYR A 188 2.80 14.95 -10.98
CA TYR A 188 2.63 15.63 -9.69
C TYR A 188 3.95 15.90 -8.96
N TYR A 189 4.92 14.99 -9.04
CA TYR A 189 6.21 15.13 -8.38
C TYR A 189 7.05 16.29 -8.90
N ALA A 190 6.75 16.83 -10.09
CA ALA A 190 7.44 17.97 -10.66
C ALA A 190 7.05 19.33 -10.02
N TYR A 191 5.88 19.40 -9.35
CA TYR A 191 5.33 20.67 -8.81
C TYR A 191 4.72 20.56 -7.40
N MET A 192 4.87 19.41 -6.74
CA MET A 192 4.33 19.22 -5.39
C MET A 192 5.00 20.10 -4.35
N THR A 193 4.35 20.26 -3.20
CA THR A 193 4.92 20.97 -2.04
C THR A 193 5.99 20.11 -1.35
N GLU A 194 7.02 20.75 -0.81
CA GLU A 194 8.10 20.07 -0.08
C GLU A 194 7.69 19.60 1.33
N LYS A 195 6.61 20.15 1.88
CA LYS A 195 6.10 19.78 3.20
C LYS A 195 4.69 19.23 3.10
N ASN A 196 4.48 18.02 3.65
CA ASN A 196 3.21 17.32 3.73
C ASN A 196 2.42 17.39 2.41
N PRO A 197 2.98 16.95 1.26
CA PRO A 197 2.30 17.04 -0.03
C PRO A 197 0.95 16.32 0.01
N PRO A 198 -0.16 17.01 -0.31
CA PRO A 198 -1.50 16.45 -0.16
C PRO A 198 -1.97 15.62 -1.36
N GLY A 199 -1.16 15.51 -2.40
CA GLY A 199 -1.58 15.00 -3.70
C GLY A 199 -2.30 16.06 -4.56
N PRO A 200 -2.62 15.72 -5.82
CA PRO A 200 -3.47 16.55 -6.68
C PRO A 200 -4.85 16.77 -6.07
N THR A 201 -5.45 17.94 -6.29
CA THR A 201 -6.77 18.30 -5.75
C THR A 201 -7.92 17.53 -6.41
N SER A 202 -7.71 17.01 -7.62
CA SER A 202 -8.67 16.22 -8.37
C SER A 202 -7.95 15.27 -9.32
N GLY A 203 -8.65 14.24 -9.80
CA GLY A 203 -8.11 13.27 -10.75
C GLY A 203 -9.16 12.28 -11.23
N ARG A 204 -8.76 11.43 -12.15
CA ARG A 204 -9.59 10.32 -12.66
C ARG A 204 -9.32 9.03 -11.90
N TYR A 205 -8.12 8.86 -11.38
CA TYR A 205 -7.62 7.67 -10.70
C TYR A 205 -7.16 8.03 -9.29
N ARG A 206 -7.30 7.11 -8.35
CA ARG A 206 -6.63 7.17 -7.03
C ARG A 206 -5.30 6.45 -7.11
N SER A 207 -4.31 6.97 -6.40
CA SER A 207 -2.98 6.34 -6.33
C SER A 207 -3.05 4.99 -5.62
N VAL A 208 -2.25 4.05 -6.12
CA VAL A 208 -2.09 2.68 -5.59
C VAL A 208 -0.60 2.38 -5.50
N ARG A 209 -0.16 1.75 -4.42
CA ARG A 209 1.25 1.58 -4.08
C ARG A 209 1.60 0.11 -3.76
N GLY A 210 2.88 -0.25 -3.85
CA GLY A 210 3.47 -1.49 -3.33
C GLY A 210 3.51 -2.68 -4.28
N GLY A 211 2.73 -2.67 -5.35
CA GLY A 211 2.55 -3.87 -6.18
C GLY A 211 1.79 -4.97 -5.45
N SER A 212 1.57 -6.11 -6.08
CA SER A 212 0.72 -7.18 -5.55
C SER A 212 1.33 -8.57 -5.80
N TRP A 213 0.67 -9.60 -5.31
CA TRP A 213 1.00 -11.01 -5.58
C TRP A 213 1.16 -11.34 -7.08
N LYS A 214 0.52 -10.60 -7.98
CA LYS A 214 0.66 -10.72 -9.44
C LYS A 214 1.78 -9.88 -10.05
N SER A 215 2.38 -8.98 -9.30
CA SER A 215 3.32 -8.00 -9.85
C SER A 215 4.66 -8.62 -10.22
N LYS A 216 5.30 -8.04 -11.24
CA LYS A 216 6.73 -8.29 -11.53
C LYS A 216 7.58 -7.53 -10.51
N ILE A 217 8.84 -7.97 -10.34
CA ILE A 217 9.81 -7.38 -9.39
C ILE A 217 9.88 -5.84 -9.50
N ILE A 218 9.92 -5.31 -10.72
CA ILE A 218 10.01 -3.87 -10.96
C ILE A 218 8.87 -3.08 -10.29
N MET A 219 7.69 -3.67 -10.17
CA MET A 219 6.52 -3.04 -9.55
C MET A 219 6.54 -3.06 -8.01
N LEU A 220 7.49 -3.78 -7.41
CA LEU A 220 7.63 -3.89 -5.95
C LEU A 220 8.50 -2.78 -5.36
N ARG A 221 9.13 -1.96 -6.20
CA ARG A 221 9.95 -0.83 -5.73
C ARG A 221 9.09 0.15 -4.93
N THR A 222 9.66 0.62 -3.85
CA THR A 222 8.97 1.55 -2.94
C THR A 222 8.52 2.85 -3.61
N ALA A 223 9.20 3.28 -4.67
CA ALA A 223 8.86 4.46 -5.43
C ALA A 223 7.82 4.21 -6.54
N THR A 224 7.56 2.94 -6.91
CA THR A 224 6.61 2.64 -8.00
C THR A 224 5.22 3.17 -7.69
N ARG A 225 4.65 3.86 -8.67
CA ARG A 225 3.33 4.48 -8.61
C ARG A 225 2.39 3.86 -9.63
N SER A 226 1.14 3.73 -9.25
CA SER A 226 0.06 3.31 -10.16
C SER A 226 -1.21 4.07 -9.85
N GLY A 227 -2.13 4.13 -10.80
CA GLY A 227 -3.45 4.71 -10.61
C GLY A 227 -4.55 3.70 -10.95
N SER A 228 -5.62 3.68 -10.16
CA SER A 228 -6.80 2.85 -10.42
C SER A 228 -8.09 3.64 -10.26
N PRO A 229 -9.15 3.35 -11.06
CA PRO A 229 -10.45 3.97 -10.87
C PRO A 229 -10.95 3.78 -9.43
N PRO A 230 -11.46 4.82 -8.74
CA PRO A 230 -11.86 4.70 -7.33
C PRO A 230 -12.97 3.68 -7.06
N ALA A 231 -13.77 3.35 -8.07
CA ALA A 231 -14.81 2.32 -7.99
C ALA A 231 -14.32 0.91 -8.35
N GLN A 232 -13.03 0.76 -8.74
CA GLN A 232 -12.47 -0.54 -9.12
C GLN A 232 -12.46 -1.50 -7.94
N ARG A 233 -12.95 -2.72 -8.17
CA ARG A 233 -12.78 -3.87 -7.28
C ARG A 233 -11.76 -4.81 -7.90
N SER A 234 -10.77 -5.23 -7.15
CA SER A 234 -9.68 -6.07 -7.66
C SER A 234 -9.22 -7.07 -6.61
N ALA A 235 -8.83 -8.26 -7.06
CA ALA A 235 -8.14 -9.25 -6.25
C ALA A 235 -6.67 -8.89 -5.94
N THR A 236 -6.21 -7.75 -6.44
CA THR A 236 -4.81 -7.29 -6.30
C THR A 236 -4.69 -5.97 -5.56
N ILE A 237 -5.79 -5.38 -5.09
CA ILE A 237 -5.79 -4.10 -4.40
C ILE A 237 -6.52 -4.24 -3.06
N GLY A 238 -5.81 -3.89 -2.00
CA GLY A 238 -6.27 -3.74 -0.63
C GLY A 238 -5.92 -2.36 -0.08
N PHE A 239 -5.67 -2.26 1.23
CA PHE A 239 -5.30 -1.00 1.87
C PHE A 239 -4.80 -1.23 3.31
N ARG A 240 -4.18 -0.18 3.87
CA ARG A 240 -3.96 0.00 5.31
C ARG A 240 -4.36 1.40 5.74
N CYS A 241 -4.54 1.62 7.05
CA CYS A 241 -4.92 2.91 7.55
C CYS A 241 -3.73 3.63 8.21
N ALA A 242 -3.82 4.96 8.23
CA ALA A 242 -2.93 5.86 8.94
C ALA A 242 -3.71 6.75 9.90
N LYS A 243 -3.00 7.41 10.80
CA LYS A 243 -3.58 8.37 11.74
C LYS A 243 -2.61 9.53 11.95
N SER A 244 -3.12 10.75 11.91
CA SER A 244 -2.31 11.93 12.21
C SER A 244 -2.02 11.98 13.71
N VAL A 245 -0.76 12.23 14.07
CA VAL A 245 -0.38 12.50 15.46
C VAL A 245 -0.68 13.96 15.76
N SER A 246 -1.54 14.22 16.74
CA SER A 246 -1.73 15.60 17.23
C SER A 246 -0.45 16.04 17.94
N VAL A 247 0.27 17.00 17.34
CA VAL A 247 1.33 17.70 18.03
C VAL A 247 0.64 18.63 19.03
N PRO A 248 0.93 18.55 20.34
CA PRO A 248 0.43 19.54 21.28
C PRO A 248 0.84 20.95 20.79
N ALA A 249 -0.10 21.90 20.80
CA ALA A 249 0.25 23.29 20.52
C ALA A 249 1.38 23.70 21.48
N PRO A 250 2.39 24.45 21.02
CA PRO A 250 3.39 24.98 21.93
C PRO A 250 2.70 25.80 23.00
N GLU A 251 3.02 25.51 24.28
CA GLU A 251 2.50 26.30 25.39
C GLU A 251 2.83 27.79 25.13
N PRO A 252 1.85 28.67 25.32
CA PRO A 252 2.12 30.12 25.20
C PRO A 252 3.19 30.50 26.20
N LYS A 253 4.28 31.10 25.69
CA LYS A 253 5.36 31.66 26.52
C LYS A 253 4.86 32.88 27.28
#